data_6f455c1d49f23775e69898a1091e01e7
#
_entry.id   6f455c1d49f23775e69898a1091e01e7
#
_cell.length_a   1.000
_cell.length_b   1.000
_cell.length_c   1.000
_cell.angle_alpha   90.00
_cell.angle_beta   90.00
_cell.angle_gamma   90.00
#
_symmetry.space_group_name_H-M   'P 1'
#
loop_
_entity.id
_entity.type
_entity.pdbx_description
1 polymer ?
#
loop_
_entity_poly.entity_id
_entity_poly.type
_entity_poly.pdbx_seq_one_letter_code
_entity_poly.pdbx_strand_id
1 'polypeptide(L)'
;ASYPHIMRAGVFERLGHHAVLITIPGSDKTLRPCLYMSHQDVVPVVEGTEQDWTYPAFSGAVADGYIWGRGTLDIKEQVFGVLEAAEYLLARGRTFRRTAYLAFGDDEETLNTGALAISDHLKAQGVTLEFVLDEGGGKIESGAAFGAPDLSIAQVDLMEKGYADLELTVRSIGGHSSRPYGGTSLAHLACAIADIVRSPFPVRLNPAMMGAFETLAPYITAEPLKTLTRDVRANADAIAAYYCYQSPALFPFVTTTIAPTVIQGSSRACNVMPQDMQAVINLRLADGDTVESVMEHCRAAVQDPTVELRYQQANDPSATARRDGYGYRTVVDSMRRYYPDVVFVPSMTVGATDAHQYEQICDTCLRCSPFMAEPEEAASGVHGTNERILVRAYLQGIRVLIDLMEHANL
;
A
#
# COMPACT_ATOMS: atom_id res chain seq x y z
N ALA A 1 -13.14 29.23 10.46
CA ALA A 1 -12.31 28.23 9.77
C ALA A 1 -11.47 27.49 10.81
N SER A 2 -11.32 26.19 10.67
CA SER A 2 -10.54 25.37 11.63
C SER A 2 -9.03 25.59 11.48
N TYR A 3 -8.57 25.94 10.27
CA TYR A 3 -7.15 26.14 9.94
C TYR A 3 -6.89 27.54 9.35
N PRO A 4 -6.97 28.61 10.17
CA PRO A 4 -6.90 29.99 9.70
C PRO A 4 -5.53 30.40 9.17
N HIS A 5 -4.43 29.77 9.63
CA HIS A 5 -3.08 30.12 9.18
C HIS A 5 -2.77 29.42 7.83
N ILE A 6 -3.19 28.18 7.65
CA ILE A 6 -3.14 27.49 6.34
C ILE A 6 -3.98 28.25 5.32
N MET A 7 -5.20 28.66 5.69
CA MET A 7 -6.08 29.44 4.80
C MET A 7 -5.48 30.78 4.36
N ARG A 8 -4.59 31.37 5.18
CA ARG A 8 -3.92 32.62 4.86
C ARG A 8 -2.63 32.43 4.06
N ALA A 9 -1.86 31.38 4.37
CA ALA A 9 -0.54 31.15 3.78
C ALA A 9 -0.59 30.26 2.53
N GLY A 10 -1.59 29.40 2.41
CA GLY A 10 -1.68 28.37 1.37
C GLY A 10 -2.41 28.83 0.13
N VAL A 11 -2.08 28.21 -1.00
CA VAL A 11 -2.82 28.26 -2.25
C VAL A 11 -3.61 26.97 -2.35
N PHE A 12 -4.93 27.08 -2.59
CA PHE A 12 -5.86 25.96 -2.64
C PHE A 12 -6.30 25.70 -4.06
N GLU A 13 -6.16 24.47 -4.51
CA GLU A 13 -6.58 24.03 -5.84
C GLU A 13 -7.44 22.77 -5.70
N ARG A 14 -8.52 22.71 -6.47
CA ARG A 14 -9.34 21.51 -6.60
C ARG A 14 -9.06 20.89 -7.95
N LEU A 15 -8.65 19.63 -7.96
CA LEU A 15 -8.20 18.91 -9.13
C LEU A 15 -9.05 17.64 -9.32
N GLY A 16 -9.12 17.13 -10.55
CA GLY A 16 -9.99 16.00 -10.84
C GLY A 16 -11.44 16.26 -10.45
N HIS A 17 -12.05 15.32 -9.74
CA HIS A 17 -13.42 15.46 -9.25
C HIS A 17 -13.46 16.24 -7.93
N HIS A 18 -12.77 15.75 -6.90
CA HIS A 18 -12.82 16.32 -5.55
C HIS A 18 -11.45 16.36 -4.86
N ALA A 19 -10.38 15.92 -5.52
CA ALA A 19 -9.04 15.99 -4.96
C ALA A 19 -8.62 17.44 -4.65
N VAL A 20 -7.90 17.63 -3.57
CA VAL A 20 -7.47 18.94 -3.07
C VAL A 20 -5.95 18.99 -2.97
N LEU A 21 -5.36 20.03 -3.54
CA LEU A 21 -3.97 20.37 -3.35
C LEU A 21 -3.86 21.69 -2.60
N ILE A 22 -3.13 21.70 -1.48
CA ILE A 22 -2.79 22.91 -0.74
C ILE A 22 -1.29 23.12 -0.86
N THR A 23 -0.89 24.20 -1.49
CA THR A 23 0.52 24.60 -1.61
C THR A 23 0.87 25.60 -0.53
N ILE A 24 1.79 25.23 0.40
CA ILE A 24 2.41 26.18 1.32
C ILE A 24 3.75 26.58 0.71
N PRO A 25 3.88 27.80 0.17
CA PRO A 25 5.05 28.18 -0.59
C PRO A 25 6.28 28.37 0.29
N GLY A 26 7.39 27.75 -0.11
CA GLY A 26 8.69 27.97 0.51
C GLY A 26 9.40 29.22 -0.03
N SER A 27 10.27 29.79 0.79
CA SER A 27 11.08 30.98 0.43
C SER A 27 12.26 30.64 -0.51
N ASP A 28 12.74 29.40 -0.50
CA ASP A 28 13.88 28.94 -1.31
C ASP A 28 13.38 28.05 -2.46
N LYS A 29 13.31 28.61 -3.67
CA LYS A 29 12.83 27.92 -4.87
C LYS A 29 13.86 26.97 -5.47
N THR A 30 15.06 26.89 -4.93
CA THR A 30 16.10 25.93 -5.38
C THR A 30 15.92 24.56 -4.73
N LEU A 31 15.17 24.48 -3.63
CA LEU A 31 14.87 23.23 -2.94
C LEU A 31 13.69 22.51 -3.61
N ARG A 32 13.84 21.24 -3.90
CA ARG A 32 12.74 20.40 -4.37
C ARG A 32 11.66 20.32 -3.28
N PRO A 33 10.37 20.52 -3.60
CA PRO A 33 9.27 20.47 -2.63
C PRO A 33 9.10 19.09 -2.00
N CYS A 34 8.51 19.03 -0.80
CA CYS A 34 8.00 17.80 -0.20
C CYS A 34 6.50 17.71 -0.38
N LEU A 35 5.96 16.50 -0.51
CA LEU A 35 4.54 16.25 -0.61
C LEU A 35 4.10 15.29 0.50
N TYR A 36 3.03 15.67 1.20
CA TYR A 36 2.35 14.88 2.22
C TYR A 36 1.00 14.46 1.65
N MET A 37 0.88 13.17 1.35
CA MET A 37 -0.32 12.58 0.74
C MET A 37 -1.23 11.97 1.78
N SER A 38 -2.54 12.04 1.51
CA SER A 38 -3.58 11.30 2.22
C SER A 38 -4.82 11.26 1.34
N HIS A 39 -5.76 10.33 1.57
CA HIS A 39 -7.03 10.33 0.87
C HIS A 39 -8.21 10.68 1.77
N GLN A 40 -9.27 11.19 1.14
CA GLN A 40 -10.47 11.69 1.83
C GLN A 40 -11.61 10.69 1.85
N ASP A 41 -11.62 9.77 0.90
CA ASP A 41 -12.62 8.72 0.80
C ASP A 41 -12.40 7.62 1.84
N VAL A 42 -13.30 6.71 1.93
CA VAL A 42 -13.25 5.55 2.83
C VAL A 42 -14.10 4.43 2.21
N VAL A 43 -13.74 3.18 2.48
CA VAL A 43 -14.58 2.05 2.10
C VAL A 43 -15.97 2.12 2.75
N PRO A 44 -17.01 1.58 2.11
CA PRO A 44 -18.35 1.56 2.69
C PRO A 44 -18.41 0.69 3.95
N VAL A 45 -19.37 0.98 4.81
CA VAL A 45 -19.81 0.04 5.85
C VAL A 45 -20.60 -1.07 5.17
N VAL A 46 -20.29 -2.31 5.50
CA VAL A 46 -20.99 -3.46 4.94
C VAL A 46 -22.47 -3.40 5.34
N GLU A 47 -23.37 -3.42 4.37
CA GLU A 47 -24.83 -3.35 4.59
C GLU A 47 -25.29 -4.47 5.54
N GLY A 48 -26.08 -4.09 6.54
CA GLY A 48 -26.59 -5.00 7.58
C GLY A 48 -25.66 -5.21 8.77
N THR A 49 -24.46 -4.59 8.78
CA THR A 49 -23.51 -4.67 9.93
C THR A 49 -23.49 -3.39 10.77
N GLU A 50 -24.36 -2.43 10.50
CA GLU A 50 -24.39 -1.14 11.22
C GLU A 50 -24.62 -1.29 12.71
N GLN A 51 -25.33 -2.35 13.13
CA GLN A 51 -25.61 -2.67 14.53
C GLN A 51 -24.44 -3.34 15.26
N ASP A 52 -23.45 -3.84 14.52
CA ASP A 52 -22.26 -4.47 15.10
C ASP A 52 -21.23 -3.42 15.55
N TRP A 53 -21.46 -2.14 15.20
CA TRP A 53 -20.63 -1.05 15.63
C TRP A 53 -20.96 -0.59 17.04
N THR A 54 -19.97 -0.54 17.93
CA THR A 54 -20.09 -0.04 19.31
C THR A 54 -20.56 1.42 19.34
N TYR A 55 -20.03 2.23 18.43
CA TYR A 55 -20.45 3.60 18.14
C TYR A 55 -20.75 3.71 16.66
N PRO A 56 -21.74 4.52 16.23
CA PRO A 56 -22.07 4.64 14.79
C PRO A 56 -20.83 4.93 13.95
N ALA A 57 -20.67 4.21 12.84
CA ALA A 57 -19.46 4.18 12.03
C ALA A 57 -18.93 5.55 11.55
N PHE A 58 -19.81 6.55 11.46
CA PHE A 58 -19.46 7.92 11.03
C PHE A 58 -19.66 8.97 12.15
N SER A 59 -19.69 8.53 13.43
CA SER A 59 -19.90 9.45 14.55
C SER A 59 -18.65 10.22 14.96
N GLY A 60 -17.45 9.69 14.73
CA GLY A 60 -16.23 10.24 15.28
C GLY A 60 -16.22 10.26 16.82
N ALA A 61 -16.89 9.32 17.48
CA ALA A 61 -17.02 9.28 18.92
C ALA A 61 -15.66 9.16 19.59
N VAL A 62 -15.39 10.02 20.57
CA VAL A 62 -14.20 9.94 21.43
C VAL A 62 -14.60 9.28 22.73
N ALA A 63 -14.27 8.01 22.88
CA ALA A 63 -14.65 7.20 24.04
C ALA A 63 -13.60 6.10 24.28
N ASP A 64 -13.50 5.65 25.54
CA ASP A 64 -12.62 4.53 25.95
C ASP A 64 -11.15 4.68 25.54
N GLY A 65 -10.68 5.90 25.39
CA GLY A 65 -9.31 6.21 24.95
C GLY A 65 -9.11 6.18 23.45
N TYR A 66 -10.17 5.99 22.65
CA TYR A 66 -10.15 5.91 21.19
C TYR A 66 -10.99 7.01 20.52
N ILE A 67 -10.66 7.29 19.26
CA ILE A 67 -11.55 7.95 18.30
C ILE A 67 -12.11 6.83 17.43
N TRP A 68 -13.44 6.67 17.44
CA TRP A 68 -14.15 5.59 16.76
C TRP A 68 -14.75 6.06 15.45
N GLY A 69 -14.54 5.30 14.40
CA GLY A 69 -15.21 5.54 13.13
C GLY A 69 -14.49 4.94 11.93
N ARG A 70 -15.24 4.70 10.86
CA ARG A 70 -14.73 4.35 9.54
C ARG A 70 -13.80 5.48 9.06
N GLY A 71 -12.60 5.12 8.59
CA GLY A 71 -11.60 6.07 8.13
C GLY A 71 -10.71 6.62 9.25
N THR A 72 -10.80 6.14 10.49
CA THR A 72 -9.93 6.60 11.59
C THR A 72 -8.52 6.00 11.53
N LEU A 73 -8.33 4.92 10.76
CA LEU A 73 -7.04 4.28 10.49
C LEU A 73 -6.68 4.31 8.99
N ASP A 74 -7.68 4.60 8.12
CA ASP A 74 -7.55 4.56 6.68
C ASP A 74 -8.45 5.65 6.06
N ILE A 75 -7.90 6.95 5.87
CA ILE A 75 -6.74 7.49 6.59
C ILE A 75 -7.00 8.94 7.04
N LYS A 76 -8.15 9.20 7.67
CA LYS A 76 -8.47 10.55 8.13
C LYS A 76 -7.55 11.06 9.24
N GLU A 77 -6.92 10.16 10.00
CA GLU A 77 -5.91 10.54 10.98
C GLU A 77 -4.72 11.24 10.30
N GLN A 78 -4.32 10.83 9.09
CA GLN A 78 -3.25 11.48 8.35
C GLN A 78 -3.74 12.76 7.68
N VAL A 79 -4.96 12.79 7.11
CA VAL A 79 -5.58 14.02 6.59
C VAL A 79 -5.53 15.14 7.63
N PHE A 80 -6.08 14.86 8.82
CA PHE A 80 -6.12 15.86 9.88
C PHE A 80 -4.75 16.08 10.52
N GLY A 81 -3.94 15.03 10.68
CA GLY A 81 -2.59 15.14 11.23
C GLY A 81 -1.68 16.07 10.44
N VAL A 82 -1.71 15.96 9.11
CA VAL A 82 -0.97 16.85 8.20
C VAL A 82 -1.44 18.29 8.32
N LEU A 83 -2.77 18.50 8.38
CA LEU A 83 -3.34 19.84 8.57
C LEU A 83 -3.01 20.42 9.94
N GLU A 84 -3.12 19.66 11.02
CA GLU A 84 -2.76 20.09 12.38
C GLU A 84 -1.27 20.45 12.48
N ALA A 85 -0.38 19.66 11.87
CA ALA A 85 1.05 19.94 11.89
C ALA A 85 1.40 21.25 11.18
N ALA A 86 0.87 21.44 9.97
CA ALA A 86 1.09 22.65 9.19
C ALA A 86 0.51 23.90 9.88
N GLU A 87 -0.73 23.80 10.39
CA GLU A 87 -1.38 24.90 11.13
C GLU A 87 -0.59 25.28 12.39
N TYR A 88 -0.13 24.28 13.16
CA TYR A 88 0.66 24.50 14.36
C TYR A 88 1.95 25.29 14.08
N LEU A 89 2.68 24.92 13.02
CA LEU A 89 3.92 25.62 12.64
C LEU A 89 3.64 27.05 12.17
N LEU A 90 2.65 27.23 11.30
CA LEU A 90 2.26 28.55 10.77
C LEU A 90 1.72 29.46 11.88
N ALA A 91 0.94 28.94 12.83
CA ALA A 91 0.41 29.69 13.97
C ALA A 91 1.53 30.20 14.90
N ARG A 92 2.68 29.54 14.91
CA ARG A 92 3.89 29.98 15.64
C ARG A 92 4.78 30.93 14.83
N GLY A 93 4.30 31.42 13.69
CA GLY A 93 5.03 32.33 12.83
C GLY A 93 6.21 31.68 12.09
N ARG A 94 6.23 30.35 11.98
CA ARG A 94 7.28 29.66 11.20
C ARG A 94 7.05 29.92 9.72
N THR A 95 8.12 30.20 9.00
CA THR A 95 8.10 30.41 7.54
C THR A 95 8.77 29.22 6.87
N PHE A 96 8.08 28.57 5.96
CA PHE A 96 8.61 27.45 5.23
C PHE A 96 9.72 27.90 4.28
N ARG A 97 10.87 27.27 4.37
CA ARG A 97 11.98 27.46 3.44
C ARG A 97 11.77 26.62 2.18
N ARG A 98 11.40 25.34 2.33
CA ARG A 98 11.04 24.42 1.26
C ARG A 98 9.51 24.41 1.10
N THR A 99 9.03 24.47 -0.14
CA THR A 99 7.59 24.33 -0.40
C THR A 99 7.07 22.99 0.11
N ALA A 100 5.92 23.01 0.79
CA ALA A 100 5.17 21.81 1.16
C ALA A 100 3.88 21.75 0.36
N TYR A 101 3.63 20.59 -0.26
CA TYR A 101 2.36 20.23 -0.84
C TYR A 101 1.61 19.33 0.14
N LEU A 102 0.37 19.69 0.48
CA LEU A 102 -0.56 18.84 1.20
C LEU A 102 -1.58 18.37 0.19
N ALA A 103 -1.54 17.09 -0.16
CA ALA A 103 -2.32 16.50 -1.23
C ALA A 103 -3.36 15.55 -0.63
N PHE A 104 -4.61 15.70 -1.05
CA PHE A 104 -5.72 14.90 -0.55
C PHE A 104 -6.48 14.30 -1.73
N GLY A 105 -6.27 12.99 -1.97
CA GLY A 105 -7.00 12.18 -2.95
C GLY A 105 -8.48 12.02 -2.56
N ASP A 106 -9.32 11.64 -3.51
CA ASP A 106 -10.76 11.53 -3.30
C ASP A 106 -11.36 10.18 -3.71
N ASP A 107 -10.52 9.27 -4.23
CA ASP A 107 -10.93 7.97 -4.75
C ASP A 107 -9.82 6.90 -4.66
N GLU A 108 -9.00 6.91 -3.60
CA GLU A 108 -7.93 5.93 -3.37
C GLU A 108 -8.50 4.51 -3.29
N GLU A 109 -9.57 4.34 -2.54
CA GLU A 109 -10.26 3.07 -2.30
C GLU A 109 -10.92 2.45 -3.56
N THR A 110 -10.79 3.13 -4.70
CA THR A 110 -11.43 2.71 -5.95
C THR A 110 -10.54 2.83 -7.19
N LEU A 111 -10.15 4.05 -7.59
CA LEU A 111 -9.54 4.30 -8.90
C LEU A 111 -8.24 5.13 -8.86
N ASN A 112 -7.90 5.77 -7.75
CA ASN A 112 -6.72 6.64 -7.56
C ASN A 112 -6.61 7.81 -8.57
N THR A 113 -7.75 8.23 -9.17
CA THR A 113 -7.75 9.27 -10.21
C THR A 113 -7.49 10.65 -9.63
N GLY A 114 -7.86 10.88 -8.36
CA GLY A 114 -7.60 12.13 -7.66
C GLY A 114 -6.11 12.38 -7.46
N ALA A 115 -5.36 11.39 -6.98
CA ALA A 115 -3.90 11.47 -6.84
C ALA A 115 -3.21 11.64 -8.20
N LEU A 116 -3.66 10.91 -9.23
CA LEU A 116 -3.15 11.05 -10.59
C LEU A 116 -3.35 12.48 -11.12
N ALA A 117 -4.55 13.06 -10.91
CA ALA A 117 -4.84 14.44 -11.34
C ALA A 117 -3.92 15.46 -10.66
N ILE A 118 -3.61 15.28 -9.37
CA ILE A 118 -2.65 16.13 -8.64
C ILE A 118 -1.23 15.94 -9.20
N SER A 119 -0.80 14.71 -9.41
CA SER A 119 0.54 14.39 -9.93
C SER A 119 0.74 14.94 -11.34
N ASP A 120 -0.22 14.77 -12.23
CA ASP A 120 -0.19 15.31 -13.60
C ASP A 120 -0.17 16.83 -13.61
N HIS A 121 -0.93 17.49 -12.73
CA HIS A 121 -0.92 18.93 -12.55
C HIS A 121 0.47 19.45 -12.14
N LEU A 122 1.10 18.82 -11.14
CA LEU A 122 2.45 19.17 -10.69
C LEU A 122 3.49 18.89 -11.77
N LYS A 123 3.37 17.79 -12.49
CA LYS A 123 4.23 17.44 -13.63
C LYS A 123 4.14 18.47 -14.76
N ALA A 124 2.94 18.93 -15.09
CA ALA A 124 2.73 19.96 -16.08
C ALA A 124 3.37 21.30 -15.70
N GLN A 125 3.54 21.58 -14.41
CA GLN A 125 4.28 22.73 -13.87
C GLN A 125 5.80 22.52 -13.81
N GLY A 126 6.30 21.35 -14.19
CA GLY A 126 7.73 21.01 -14.13
C GLY A 126 8.23 20.73 -12.70
N VAL A 127 7.33 20.40 -11.77
CA VAL A 127 7.71 20.08 -10.40
C VAL A 127 8.39 18.72 -10.34
N THR A 128 9.51 18.66 -9.62
CA THR A 128 10.15 17.41 -9.16
C THR A 128 10.20 17.44 -7.64
N LEU A 129 9.68 16.41 -7.00
CA LEU A 129 9.58 16.33 -5.54
C LEU A 129 10.87 15.78 -4.91
N GLU A 130 11.12 16.19 -3.67
CA GLU A 130 12.21 15.64 -2.84
C GLU A 130 11.82 14.29 -2.25
N PHE A 131 10.60 14.22 -1.73
CA PHE A 131 9.96 12.99 -1.31
C PHE A 131 8.42 13.16 -1.29
N VAL A 132 7.74 12.05 -1.35
CA VAL A 132 6.33 11.89 -1.02
C VAL A 132 6.25 11.04 0.25
N LEU A 133 5.42 11.44 1.21
CA LEU A 133 5.02 10.62 2.34
C LEU A 133 3.53 10.33 2.22
N ASP A 134 3.20 9.07 2.11
CA ASP A 134 1.84 8.57 2.04
C ASP A 134 1.58 7.57 3.18
N GLU A 135 0.41 6.98 3.19
CA GLU A 135 0.01 5.93 4.11
C GLU A 135 0.87 4.65 3.98
N GLY A 136 0.67 3.71 4.89
CA GLY A 136 1.35 2.42 4.92
C GLY A 136 2.07 2.17 6.24
N GLY A 137 2.52 0.96 6.49
CA GLY A 137 3.17 0.62 7.76
C GLY A 137 2.29 0.96 8.97
N GLY A 138 2.71 1.91 9.78
CA GLY A 138 1.90 2.51 10.87
C GLY A 138 1.61 1.60 12.06
N LYS A 139 2.34 0.49 12.21
CA LYS A 139 2.19 -0.46 13.30
C LYS A 139 3.53 -0.76 13.93
N ILE A 140 3.53 -0.85 15.26
CA ILE A 140 4.65 -1.44 16.00
C ILE A 140 4.38 -2.94 16.06
N GLU A 141 5.30 -3.72 15.57
CA GLU A 141 5.17 -5.18 15.47
C GLU A 141 6.37 -5.87 16.12
N SER A 142 6.16 -7.14 16.52
CA SER A 142 7.30 -7.98 16.91
C SER A 142 8.14 -8.34 15.68
N GLY A 143 9.46 -8.27 15.82
CA GLY A 143 10.39 -8.75 14.81
C GLY A 143 10.45 -10.27 14.64
N ALA A 144 9.52 -11.03 15.25
CA ALA A 144 9.50 -12.49 15.23
C ALA A 144 9.48 -13.06 13.81
N ALA A 145 8.72 -12.46 12.89
CA ALA A 145 8.69 -12.89 11.49
C ALA A 145 10.06 -12.78 10.82
N PHE A 146 10.91 -11.89 11.28
CA PHE A 146 12.30 -11.71 10.82
C PHE A 146 13.34 -12.48 11.65
N GLY A 147 12.91 -13.30 12.61
CA GLY A 147 13.82 -14.04 13.49
C GLY A 147 14.40 -13.23 14.65
N ALA A 148 13.80 -12.08 14.99
CA ALA A 148 14.15 -11.20 16.09
C ALA A 148 12.94 -10.98 17.03
N PRO A 149 12.46 -12.01 17.76
CA PRO A 149 11.16 -11.97 18.46
C PRO A 149 11.09 -10.96 19.61
N ASP A 150 12.22 -10.60 20.19
CA ASP A 150 12.29 -9.66 21.32
C ASP A 150 12.41 -8.20 20.88
N LEU A 151 12.37 -7.94 19.57
CA LEU A 151 12.54 -6.61 18.99
C LEU A 151 11.20 -6.02 18.57
N SER A 152 10.94 -4.78 18.96
CA SER A 152 9.86 -3.97 18.38
C SER A 152 10.34 -3.32 17.10
N ILE A 153 9.63 -3.53 16.01
CA ILE A 153 9.93 -2.96 14.70
C ILE A 153 8.76 -2.16 14.16
N ALA A 154 9.05 -1.20 13.28
CA ALA A 154 8.05 -0.57 12.43
C ALA A 154 8.58 -0.48 11.00
N GLN A 155 7.69 -0.68 10.04
CA GLN A 155 8.04 -0.73 8.62
C GLN A 155 7.92 0.66 7.99
N VAL A 156 8.86 0.99 7.13
CA VAL A 156 8.82 2.15 6.24
C VAL A 156 8.95 1.61 4.82
N ASP A 157 7.85 1.62 4.08
CA ASP A 157 7.81 0.97 2.79
C ASP A 157 8.42 1.87 1.71
N LEU A 158 9.38 1.31 0.99
CA LEU A 158 10.15 1.99 -0.05
C LEU A 158 9.58 1.75 -1.45
N MET A 159 8.64 0.85 -1.58
CA MET A 159 8.00 0.45 -2.83
C MET A 159 6.67 -0.23 -2.55
N GLU A 160 5.89 -0.43 -3.58
CA GLU A 160 4.69 -1.28 -3.55
C GLU A 160 4.69 -2.28 -4.70
N LYS A 161 3.92 -3.35 -4.54
CA LYS A 161 3.73 -4.35 -5.59
C LYS A 161 2.92 -3.78 -6.74
N GLY A 162 3.18 -4.29 -7.95
CA GLY A 162 2.28 -4.09 -9.06
C GLY A 162 0.96 -4.83 -8.85
N TYR A 163 0.00 -4.49 -9.67
CA TYR A 163 -1.36 -5.03 -9.63
C TYR A 163 -1.76 -5.57 -11.00
N ALA A 164 -2.49 -6.68 -11.04
CA ALA A 164 -3.17 -7.08 -12.26
C ALA A 164 -4.41 -7.93 -11.96
N ASP A 165 -5.51 -7.61 -12.65
CA ASP A 165 -6.69 -8.48 -12.75
C ASP A 165 -6.64 -9.18 -14.08
N LEU A 166 -6.19 -10.43 -14.06
CA LEU A 166 -6.13 -11.30 -15.23
C LEU A 166 -7.47 -11.99 -15.43
N GLU A 167 -8.18 -11.60 -16.50
CA GLU A 167 -9.42 -12.25 -16.92
C GLU A 167 -9.11 -13.43 -17.85
N LEU A 168 -9.70 -14.57 -17.53
CA LEU A 168 -9.73 -15.76 -18.36
C LEU A 168 -11.15 -15.90 -18.93
N THR A 169 -11.29 -16.09 -20.24
CA THR A 169 -12.59 -16.30 -20.89
C THR A 169 -12.54 -17.54 -21.76
N VAL A 170 -13.56 -18.39 -21.63
CA VAL A 170 -13.76 -19.57 -22.50
C VAL A 170 -15.17 -19.54 -23.08
N ARG A 171 -15.26 -19.64 -24.40
CA ARG A 171 -16.52 -19.68 -25.12
C ARG A 171 -16.73 -21.04 -25.78
N SER A 172 -17.97 -21.55 -25.74
CA SER A 172 -18.38 -22.80 -26.39
C SER A 172 -19.80 -22.67 -26.96
N ILE A 173 -20.22 -23.65 -27.73
CA ILE A 173 -21.59 -23.71 -28.25
C ILE A 173 -22.61 -24.17 -27.21
N GLY A 174 -22.15 -24.60 -26.01
CA GLY A 174 -23.01 -25.19 -25.00
C GLY A 174 -23.64 -26.55 -25.45
N GLY A 175 -24.76 -26.92 -24.84
CA GLY A 175 -25.52 -28.11 -25.22
C GLY A 175 -26.04 -28.93 -24.04
N HIS A 176 -26.58 -30.09 -24.34
CA HIS A 176 -27.11 -31.01 -23.32
C HIS A 176 -25.96 -31.74 -22.60
N SER A 177 -25.99 -31.78 -21.28
CA SER A 177 -24.92 -32.34 -20.43
C SER A 177 -24.62 -33.83 -20.69
N SER A 178 -25.59 -34.59 -21.26
CA SER A 178 -25.38 -36.01 -21.62
C SER A 178 -24.48 -36.21 -22.86
N ARG A 179 -24.10 -35.14 -23.56
CA ARG A 179 -23.28 -35.18 -24.77
C ARG A 179 -22.15 -34.16 -24.70
N PRO A 180 -21.21 -34.30 -23.75
CA PRO A 180 -20.11 -33.33 -23.51
C PRO A 180 -19.03 -33.50 -24.58
N TYR A 181 -19.27 -33.03 -25.79
CA TYR A 181 -18.36 -33.18 -26.91
C TYR A 181 -17.20 -32.14 -26.79
N GLY A 182 -15.97 -32.62 -26.74
CA GLY A 182 -14.78 -31.75 -26.68
C GLY A 182 -14.52 -31.09 -25.34
N GLY A 183 -15.22 -31.50 -24.26
CA GLY A 183 -15.17 -30.84 -22.97
C GLY A 183 -16.24 -29.75 -22.84
N THR A 184 -16.32 -29.12 -21.65
CA THR A 184 -17.19 -27.99 -21.39
C THR A 184 -16.34 -26.73 -21.15
N SER A 185 -16.85 -25.55 -21.47
CA SER A 185 -16.16 -24.30 -21.18
C SER A 185 -15.76 -24.17 -19.69
N LEU A 186 -16.59 -24.72 -18.78
CA LEU A 186 -16.29 -24.82 -17.36
C LEU A 186 -15.04 -25.69 -17.08
N ALA A 187 -14.92 -26.84 -17.74
CA ALA A 187 -13.79 -27.75 -17.56
C ALA A 187 -12.47 -27.09 -18.08
N HIS A 188 -12.53 -26.50 -19.28
CA HIS A 188 -11.39 -25.76 -19.84
C HIS A 188 -10.94 -24.60 -18.93
N LEU A 189 -11.88 -23.80 -18.43
CA LEU A 189 -11.57 -22.71 -17.52
C LEU A 189 -10.96 -23.21 -16.21
N ALA A 190 -11.52 -24.26 -15.61
CA ALA A 190 -11.00 -24.83 -14.35
C ALA A 190 -9.57 -25.38 -14.51
N CYS A 191 -9.27 -26.03 -15.65
CA CYS A 191 -7.92 -26.47 -15.97
C CYS A 191 -6.97 -25.27 -16.09
N ALA A 192 -7.34 -24.24 -16.83
CA ALA A 192 -6.52 -23.03 -17.02
C ALA A 192 -6.20 -22.32 -15.69
N ILE A 193 -7.20 -22.19 -14.80
CA ILE A 193 -6.96 -21.64 -13.45
C ILE A 193 -5.96 -22.53 -12.69
N ALA A 194 -6.16 -23.86 -12.73
CA ALA A 194 -5.27 -24.79 -12.04
C ALA A 194 -3.84 -24.76 -12.61
N ASP A 195 -3.69 -24.61 -13.92
CA ASP A 195 -2.38 -24.54 -14.60
C ASP A 195 -1.61 -23.27 -14.16
N ILE A 196 -2.28 -22.11 -14.09
CA ILE A 196 -1.68 -20.86 -13.59
C ILE A 196 -1.28 -21.01 -12.12
N VAL A 197 -2.18 -21.52 -11.26
CA VAL A 197 -1.90 -21.69 -9.82
C VAL A 197 -0.76 -22.69 -9.57
N ARG A 198 -0.58 -23.69 -10.41
CA ARG A 198 0.53 -24.66 -10.31
C ARG A 198 1.83 -24.19 -10.93
N SER A 199 1.82 -23.04 -11.58
CA SER A 199 3.01 -22.40 -12.18
C SER A 199 3.43 -21.18 -11.36
N PRO A 200 4.07 -21.37 -10.17
CA PRO A 200 4.44 -20.26 -9.30
C PRO A 200 5.49 -19.38 -9.97
N PHE A 201 5.45 -18.09 -9.61
CA PHE A 201 6.46 -17.14 -10.05
C PHE A 201 7.80 -17.36 -9.31
N PRO A 202 8.92 -16.86 -9.87
CA PRO A 202 10.21 -16.90 -9.20
C PRO A 202 10.19 -16.21 -7.84
N VAL A 203 10.94 -16.77 -6.90
CA VAL A 203 11.11 -16.22 -5.56
C VAL A 203 12.38 -15.37 -5.52
N ARG A 204 12.28 -14.13 -5.03
CA ARG A 204 13.40 -13.17 -4.99
C ARG A 204 13.33 -12.30 -3.74
N LEU A 205 14.48 -11.91 -3.22
CA LEU A 205 14.57 -10.90 -2.18
C LEU A 205 14.80 -9.53 -2.85
N ASN A 206 13.79 -8.67 -2.81
CA ASN A 206 13.87 -7.33 -3.39
C ASN A 206 14.77 -6.38 -2.57
N PRO A 207 15.19 -5.22 -3.11
CA PRO A 207 16.10 -4.29 -2.43
C PRO A 207 15.58 -3.77 -1.08
N ALA A 208 14.26 -3.55 -0.94
CA ALA A 208 13.66 -3.10 0.30
C ALA A 208 13.78 -4.17 1.39
N MET A 209 13.41 -5.41 1.06
CA MET A 209 13.54 -6.56 1.98
C MET A 209 15.01 -6.91 2.28
N MET A 210 15.93 -6.78 1.32
CA MET A 210 17.35 -6.87 1.62
C MET A 210 17.76 -5.84 2.68
N GLY A 211 17.29 -4.60 2.54
CA GLY A 211 17.50 -3.53 3.51
C GLY A 211 16.93 -3.85 4.90
N ALA A 212 15.76 -4.50 4.96
CA ALA A 212 15.19 -4.96 6.23
C ALA A 212 16.11 -5.95 6.94
N PHE A 213 16.56 -6.99 6.23
CA PHE A 213 17.48 -8.00 6.80
C PHE A 213 18.84 -7.42 7.15
N GLU A 214 19.40 -6.52 6.34
CA GLU A 214 20.65 -5.82 6.69
C GLU A 214 20.49 -4.98 7.99
N THR A 215 19.34 -4.33 8.17
CA THR A 215 19.03 -3.55 9.38
C THR A 215 18.83 -4.45 10.60
N LEU A 216 18.16 -5.57 10.43
CA LEU A 216 17.80 -6.48 11.51
C LEU A 216 18.90 -7.52 11.85
N ALA A 217 19.88 -7.73 10.98
CA ALA A 217 20.94 -8.74 11.16
C ALA A 217 21.57 -8.77 12.56
N PRO A 218 21.87 -7.62 13.23
CA PRO A 218 22.42 -7.61 14.59
C PRO A 218 21.48 -8.18 15.66
N TYR A 219 20.19 -8.23 15.40
CA TYR A 219 19.14 -8.62 16.36
C TYR A 219 18.56 -10.01 16.07
N ILE A 220 18.84 -10.59 14.90
CA ILE A 220 18.31 -11.90 14.51
C ILE A 220 19.01 -12.99 15.32
N THR A 221 18.24 -13.76 16.09
CA THR A 221 18.72 -14.81 16.96
C THR A 221 18.36 -16.22 16.49
N ALA A 222 17.30 -16.34 15.67
CA ALA A 222 16.78 -17.61 15.19
C ALA A 222 17.55 -18.16 13.97
N GLU A 223 17.92 -19.43 14.00
CA GLU A 223 18.46 -20.12 12.82
C GLU A 223 17.32 -20.58 11.88
N PRO A 224 17.54 -20.63 10.57
CA PRO A 224 18.80 -20.38 9.84
C PRO A 224 19.08 -18.91 9.55
N LEU A 225 18.14 -17.99 9.85
CA LEU A 225 18.23 -16.58 9.48
C LEU A 225 19.46 -15.90 10.10
N LYS A 226 19.80 -16.22 11.34
CA LYS A 226 21.01 -15.71 12.00
C LYS A 226 22.30 -15.99 11.20
N THR A 227 22.38 -17.15 10.58
CA THR A 227 23.53 -17.50 9.73
C THR A 227 23.43 -16.84 8.36
N LEU A 228 22.27 -16.85 7.73
CA LEU A 228 22.04 -16.30 6.39
C LEU A 228 22.24 -14.78 6.36
N THR A 229 21.80 -14.06 7.39
CA THR A 229 21.87 -12.60 7.45
C THR A 229 23.25 -12.04 7.78
N ARG A 230 24.27 -12.89 8.02
CA ARG A 230 25.68 -12.45 8.09
C ARG A 230 26.16 -11.80 6.79
N ASP A 231 25.62 -12.26 5.67
CA ASP A 231 25.79 -11.63 4.36
C ASP A 231 24.48 -11.78 3.59
N VAL A 232 23.60 -10.78 3.75
CA VAL A 232 22.26 -10.78 3.16
C VAL A 232 22.32 -10.87 1.64
N ARG A 233 23.29 -10.19 1.02
CA ARG A 233 23.40 -10.13 -0.45
C ARG A 233 23.86 -11.46 -1.03
N ALA A 234 24.85 -12.09 -0.41
CA ALA A 234 25.32 -13.40 -0.84
C ALA A 234 24.29 -14.51 -0.61
N ASN A 235 23.40 -14.35 0.37
CA ASN A 235 22.40 -15.34 0.75
C ASN A 235 20.96 -14.95 0.37
N ALA A 236 20.78 -13.95 -0.51
CA ALA A 236 19.45 -13.40 -0.85
C ALA A 236 18.46 -14.50 -1.31
N ASP A 237 18.89 -15.40 -2.20
CA ASP A 237 18.03 -16.48 -2.70
C ASP A 237 17.65 -17.46 -1.58
N ALA A 238 18.57 -17.78 -0.65
CA ALA A 238 18.30 -18.67 0.46
C ALA A 238 17.33 -18.04 1.48
N ILE A 239 17.44 -16.74 1.73
CA ILE A 239 16.51 -15.99 2.57
C ILE A 239 15.12 -15.95 1.92
N ALA A 240 15.06 -15.64 0.63
CA ALA A 240 13.78 -15.60 -0.12
C ALA A 240 13.11 -16.98 -0.13
N ALA A 241 13.86 -18.05 -0.38
CA ALA A 241 13.34 -19.41 -0.34
C ALA A 241 12.85 -19.80 1.07
N TYR A 242 13.56 -19.40 2.14
CA TYR A 242 13.09 -19.61 3.50
C TYR A 242 11.71 -19.01 3.73
N TYR A 243 11.50 -17.75 3.34
CA TYR A 243 10.20 -17.07 3.52
C TYR A 243 9.11 -17.61 2.62
N CYS A 244 9.44 -18.06 1.42
CA CYS A 244 8.48 -18.71 0.53
C CYS A 244 7.83 -19.95 1.16
N TYR A 245 8.62 -20.75 1.90
CA TYR A 245 8.18 -22.05 2.39
C TYR A 245 7.90 -22.12 3.89
N GLN A 246 8.46 -21.20 4.68
CA GLN A 246 8.41 -21.29 6.14
C GLN A 246 7.55 -20.20 6.79
N SER A 247 7.25 -19.13 6.10
CA SER A 247 6.51 -18.00 6.66
C SER A 247 5.40 -17.50 5.73
N PRO A 248 4.16 -17.98 5.91
CA PRO A 248 3.03 -17.48 5.11
C PRO A 248 2.85 -15.96 5.20
N ALA A 249 3.21 -15.34 6.32
CA ALA A 249 3.10 -13.90 6.52
C ALA A 249 4.05 -13.10 5.60
N LEU A 250 5.25 -13.64 5.33
CA LEU A 250 6.25 -12.97 4.48
C LEU A 250 6.33 -13.55 3.04
N PHE A 251 5.55 -14.58 2.74
CA PHE A 251 5.44 -15.10 1.38
C PHE A 251 5.14 -14.02 0.32
N PRO A 252 4.17 -13.09 0.55
CA PRO A 252 3.86 -12.06 -0.44
C PRO A 252 5.01 -11.09 -0.72
N PHE A 253 5.99 -10.97 0.17
CA PHE A 253 7.12 -10.04 0.03
C PHE A 253 8.24 -10.57 -0.89
N VAL A 254 8.20 -11.84 -1.26
CA VAL A 254 9.29 -12.49 -2.00
C VAL A 254 8.91 -13.04 -3.37
N THR A 255 7.64 -12.95 -3.78
CA THR A 255 7.17 -13.47 -5.07
C THR A 255 5.91 -12.76 -5.56
N THR A 256 5.61 -12.85 -6.85
CA THR A 256 4.30 -12.48 -7.40
C THR A 256 3.25 -13.47 -6.91
N THR A 257 2.16 -12.95 -6.32
CA THR A 257 1.09 -13.77 -5.75
C THR A 257 -0.03 -14.02 -6.76
N ILE A 258 -0.66 -15.19 -6.67
CA ILE A 258 -1.72 -15.65 -7.56
C ILE A 258 -2.97 -15.94 -6.71
N ALA A 259 -4.04 -15.19 -6.92
CA ALA A 259 -5.30 -15.35 -6.19
C ALA A 259 -6.50 -15.38 -7.15
N PRO A 260 -7.02 -16.56 -7.51
CA PRO A 260 -8.32 -16.64 -8.22
C PRO A 260 -9.42 -16.09 -7.32
N THR A 261 -10.13 -15.05 -7.77
CA THR A 261 -11.09 -14.32 -6.93
C THR A 261 -12.52 -14.39 -7.44
N VAL A 262 -12.70 -14.51 -8.76
CA VAL A 262 -14.02 -14.51 -9.39
C VAL A 262 -14.14 -15.68 -10.35
N ILE A 263 -15.27 -16.34 -10.34
CA ILE A 263 -15.69 -17.28 -11.38
C ILE A 263 -17.19 -17.08 -11.67
N GLN A 264 -17.55 -16.99 -12.93
CA GLN A 264 -18.93 -16.81 -13.35
C GLN A 264 -19.20 -17.51 -14.69
N GLY A 265 -20.45 -17.82 -14.97
CA GLY A 265 -20.83 -18.50 -16.18
C GLY A 265 -22.29 -18.36 -16.56
N SER A 266 -22.60 -18.69 -17.81
CA SER A 266 -23.92 -18.48 -18.42
C SER A 266 -24.98 -19.54 -18.01
N SER A 267 -24.58 -20.72 -17.56
CA SER A 267 -25.56 -21.80 -17.22
C SER A 267 -25.88 -21.82 -15.72
N ARG A 268 -27.17 -21.95 -15.41
CA ARG A 268 -27.69 -22.17 -14.05
C ARG A 268 -28.45 -23.46 -13.90
N ALA A 269 -28.52 -24.28 -14.95
CA ALA A 269 -29.20 -25.57 -14.97
C ALA A 269 -28.20 -26.73 -15.05
N CYS A 270 -28.35 -27.74 -14.20
CA CYS A 270 -27.40 -28.85 -14.08
C CYS A 270 -27.27 -29.71 -15.34
N ASN A 271 -28.27 -29.70 -16.23
CA ASN A 271 -28.30 -30.48 -17.46
C ASN A 271 -27.97 -29.67 -18.73
N VAL A 272 -27.47 -28.41 -18.55
CA VAL A 272 -27.07 -27.53 -19.65
C VAL A 272 -25.59 -27.19 -19.51
N MET A 273 -24.81 -27.47 -20.56
CA MET A 273 -23.40 -27.03 -20.61
C MET A 273 -23.33 -25.52 -20.83
N PRO A 274 -22.51 -24.79 -20.05
CA PRO A 274 -22.38 -23.34 -20.19
C PRO A 274 -21.76 -22.97 -21.55
N GLN A 275 -22.23 -21.86 -22.14
CA GLN A 275 -21.66 -21.31 -23.37
C GLN A 275 -20.48 -20.41 -23.10
N ASP A 276 -20.55 -19.61 -22.02
CA ASP A 276 -19.52 -18.68 -21.62
C ASP A 276 -19.12 -18.93 -20.16
N MET A 277 -17.83 -18.98 -19.92
CA MET A 277 -17.24 -19.04 -18.60
C MET A 277 -16.15 -17.99 -18.49
N GLN A 278 -16.12 -17.30 -17.36
CA GLN A 278 -15.12 -16.29 -17.05
C GLN A 278 -14.57 -16.51 -15.65
N ALA A 279 -13.30 -16.18 -15.47
CA ALA A 279 -12.67 -16.08 -14.16
C ALA A 279 -11.78 -14.84 -14.11
N VAL A 280 -11.56 -14.32 -12.90
CA VAL A 280 -10.53 -13.30 -12.64
C VAL A 280 -9.53 -13.88 -11.65
N ILE A 281 -8.26 -13.75 -11.99
CA ILE A 281 -7.14 -14.04 -11.10
C ILE A 281 -6.50 -12.70 -10.75
N ASN A 282 -6.57 -12.31 -9.47
CA ASN A 282 -5.85 -11.15 -8.96
C ASN A 282 -4.38 -11.54 -8.76
N LEU A 283 -3.48 -10.75 -9.31
CA LEU A 283 -2.05 -10.90 -9.22
C LEU A 283 -1.44 -9.66 -8.55
N ARG A 284 -0.54 -9.87 -7.59
CA ARG A 284 0.26 -8.78 -7.01
C ARG A 284 1.71 -9.00 -7.44
N LEU A 285 2.16 -8.16 -8.36
CA LEU A 285 3.44 -8.32 -9.04
C LEU A 285 4.60 -7.96 -8.11
N ALA A 286 5.60 -8.84 -8.01
CA ALA A 286 6.81 -8.59 -7.25
C ALA A 286 7.82 -7.76 -8.06
N ASP A 287 8.75 -7.12 -7.36
CA ASP A 287 9.89 -6.44 -7.97
C ASP A 287 10.63 -7.37 -8.95
N GLY A 288 10.95 -6.85 -10.13
CA GLY A 288 11.58 -7.58 -11.23
C GLY A 288 10.60 -8.37 -12.12
N ASP A 289 9.30 -8.39 -11.81
CA ASP A 289 8.25 -8.81 -12.73
C ASP A 289 7.59 -7.56 -13.36
N THR A 290 7.09 -7.70 -14.58
CA THR A 290 6.34 -6.65 -15.28
C THR A 290 4.99 -7.19 -15.72
N VAL A 291 4.06 -6.30 -16.00
CA VAL A 291 2.75 -6.66 -16.58
C VAL A 291 2.92 -7.57 -17.81
N GLU A 292 3.92 -7.28 -18.66
CA GLU A 292 4.19 -8.09 -19.83
C GLU A 292 4.75 -9.48 -19.48
N SER A 293 5.77 -9.56 -18.62
CA SER A 293 6.39 -10.83 -18.21
C SER A 293 5.41 -11.75 -17.49
N VAL A 294 4.51 -11.18 -16.67
CA VAL A 294 3.46 -11.92 -15.97
C VAL A 294 2.42 -12.47 -16.96
N MET A 295 2.02 -11.70 -17.96
CA MET A 295 1.14 -12.19 -19.01
C MET A 295 1.78 -13.34 -19.81
N GLU A 296 3.06 -13.22 -20.15
CA GLU A 296 3.81 -14.26 -20.85
C GLU A 296 3.88 -15.55 -20.02
N HIS A 297 4.17 -15.43 -18.72
CA HIS A 297 4.20 -16.55 -17.79
C HIS A 297 2.84 -17.26 -17.72
N CYS A 298 1.75 -16.52 -17.57
CA CYS A 298 0.40 -17.08 -17.53
C CYS A 298 0.01 -17.75 -18.85
N ARG A 299 0.36 -17.14 -20.00
CA ARG A 299 0.13 -17.75 -21.33
C ARG A 299 0.93 -19.03 -21.52
N ALA A 300 2.16 -19.08 -21.02
CA ALA A 300 2.99 -20.28 -21.10
C ALA A 300 2.45 -21.41 -20.21
N ALA A 301 1.83 -21.08 -19.09
CA ALA A 301 1.18 -22.05 -18.20
C ALA A 301 -0.08 -22.66 -18.84
N VAL A 302 -0.91 -21.82 -19.46
CA VAL A 302 -2.18 -22.25 -20.08
C VAL A 302 -1.94 -22.74 -21.50
N GLN A 303 -1.92 -24.06 -21.69
CA GLN A 303 -1.67 -24.67 -23.01
C GLN A 303 -2.95 -24.82 -23.86
N ASP A 304 -4.12 -24.50 -23.32
CA ASP A 304 -5.40 -24.61 -24.01
C ASP A 304 -5.66 -23.36 -24.86
N PRO A 305 -5.68 -23.50 -26.23
CA PRO A 305 -5.87 -22.35 -27.13
C PRO A 305 -7.30 -21.81 -27.12
N THR A 306 -8.25 -22.47 -26.46
CA THR A 306 -9.63 -21.98 -26.32
C THR A 306 -9.81 -21.01 -25.20
N VAL A 307 -8.78 -20.82 -24.34
CA VAL A 307 -8.79 -19.89 -23.22
C VAL A 307 -8.16 -18.55 -23.66
N GLU A 308 -8.94 -17.51 -23.64
CA GLU A 308 -8.47 -16.14 -23.88
C GLU A 308 -8.03 -15.51 -22.55
N LEU A 309 -6.83 -14.91 -22.53
CA LEU A 309 -6.28 -14.18 -21.40
C LEU A 309 -6.15 -12.70 -21.75
N ARG A 310 -6.71 -11.84 -20.90
CA ARG A 310 -6.53 -10.38 -21.02
C ARG A 310 -6.48 -9.74 -19.62
N TYR A 311 -5.87 -8.58 -19.51
CA TYR A 311 -6.01 -7.78 -18.30
C TYR A 311 -7.28 -6.93 -18.36
N GLN A 312 -8.01 -6.87 -17.24
CA GLN A 312 -9.01 -5.83 -17.01
C GLN A 312 -8.33 -4.54 -16.56
N GLN A 313 -7.35 -4.69 -15.66
CA GLN A 313 -6.52 -3.62 -15.10
C GLN A 313 -5.13 -4.20 -14.80
N ALA A 314 -4.08 -3.41 -15.02
CA ALA A 314 -2.73 -3.81 -14.64
C ALA A 314 -1.79 -2.59 -14.54
N ASN A 315 -0.85 -2.65 -13.59
CA ASN A 315 0.28 -1.73 -13.46
C ASN A 315 1.51 -2.48 -12.95
N ASP A 316 2.68 -1.99 -13.34
CA ASP A 316 3.96 -2.52 -12.89
C ASP A 316 4.21 -2.22 -11.41
N PRO A 317 5.11 -2.98 -10.73
CA PRO A 317 5.59 -2.61 -9.40
C PRO A 317 6.25 -1.23 -9.39
N SER A 318 6.18 -0.56 -8.26
CA SER A 318 6.85 0.73 -8.09
C SER A 318 8.37 0.59 -8.07
N ALA A 319 9.08 1.66 -8.42
CA ALA A 319 10.52 1.74 -8.21
C ALA A 319 10.85 1.80 -6.72
N THR A 320 11.93 1.12 -6.29
CA THR A 320 12.36 1.15 -4.89
C THR A 320 13.00 2.49 -4.56
N ALA A 321 12.43 3.24 -3.62
CA ALA A 321 13.00 4.46 -3.06
C ALA A 321 14.33 4.18 -2.33
N ARG A 322 15.23 5.15 -2.34
CA ARG A 322 16.56 5.02 -1.75
C ARG A 322 16.51 5.20 -0.23
N ARG A 323 16.90 4.16 0.53
CA ARG A 323 17.01 4.23 2.01
C ARG A 323 18.13 5.13 2.52
N ASP A 324 19.13 5.45 1.69
CA ASP A 324 20.19 6.40 2.00
C ASP A 324 19.86 7.83 1.51
N GLY A 325 18.67 8.04 0.93
CA GLY A 325 18.17 9.32 0.46
C GLY A 325 17.77 10.27 1.61
N TYR A 326 17.66 11.55 1.27
CA TYR A 326 17.26 12.59 2.22
C TYR A 326 15.87 12.31 2.82
N GLY A 327 14.87 11.99 1.96
CA GLY A 327 13.49 11.77 2.40
C GLY A 327 13.39 10.65 3.43
N TYR A 328 13.94 9.47 3.12
CA TYR A 328 13.90 8.33 4.05
C TYR A 328 14.56 8.66 5.40
N ARG A 329 15.77 9.24 5.39
CA ARG A 329 16.47 9.62 6.63
C ARG A 329 15.65 10.61 7.44
N THR A 330 15.11 11.64 6.81
CA THR A 330 14.34 12.67 7.51
C THR A 330 13.08 12.10 8.16
N VAL A 331 12.34 11.24 7.45
CA VAL A 331 11.14 10.55 7.99
C VAL A 331 11.53 9.65 9.16
N VAL A 332 12.50 8.76 8.97
CA VAL A 332 12.93 7.81 10.02
C VAL A 332 13.50 8.51 11.24
N ASP A 333 14.30 9.57 11.06
CA ASP A 333 14.88 10.31 12.18
C ASP A 333 13.81 11.08 12.98
N SER A 334 12.79 11.61 12.31
CA SER A 334 11.63 12.21 12.98
C SER A 334 10.85 11.19 13.80
N MET A 335 10.61 10.00 13.23
CA MET A 335 9.93 8.92 13.95
C MET A 335 10.74 8.42 15.17
N ARG A 336 12.04 8.20 15.02
CA ARG A 336 12.92 7.72 16.10
C ARG A 336 12.91 8.63 17.34
N ARG A 337 12.72 9.94 17.18
CA ARG A 337 12.62 10.86 18.32
C ARG A 337 11.44 10.59 19.22
N TYR A 338 10.37 10.04 18.66
CA TYR A 338 9.12 9.79 19.38
C TYR A 338 8.88 8.31 19.68
N TYR A 339 9.62 7.43 19.00
CA TYR A 339 9.56 5.97 19.18
C TYR A 339 10.99 5.40 19.33
N PRO A 340 11.71 5.77 20.42
CA PRO A 340 13.12 5.46 20.58
C PRO A 340 13.42 3.96 20.73
N ASP A 341 12.44 3.17 21.19
CA ASP A 341 12.58 1.73 21.42
C ASP A 341 12.17 0.89 20.19
N VAL A 342 11.81 1.53 19.08
CA VAL A 342 11.37 0.89 17.84
C VAL A 342 12.50 0.93 16.80
N VAL A 343 12.79 -0.20 16.18
CA VAL A 343 13.70 -0.26 15.03
C VAL A 343 12.90 -0.10 13.74
N PHE A 344 13.16 1.00 13.04
CA PHE A 344 12.55 1.25 11.74
C PHE A 344 13.27 0.47 10.65
N VAL A 345 12.53 -0.34 9.91
CA VAL A 345 13.05 -1.21 8.87
C VAL A 345 12.48 -0.84 7.49
N PRO A 346 13.31 -0.82 6.44
CA PRO A 346 12.81 -0.73 5.08
C PRO A 346 11.89 -1.92 4.79
N SER A 347 10.81 -1.68 4.05
CA SER A 347 9.89 -2.74 3.66
C SER A 347 9.22 -2.39 2.32
N MET A 348 8.17 -3.14 1.98
CA MET A 348 7.34 -2.88 0.81
C MET A 348 5.86 -3.07 1.14
N THR A 349 5.01 -2.25 0.56
CA THR A 349 3.56 -2.42 0.59
C THR A 349 3.16 -3.56 -0.35
N VAL A 350 2.39 -4.52 0.16
CA VAL A 350 1.85 -5.62 -0.66
C VAL A 350 0.54 -5.25 -1.35
N GLY A 351 -0.09 -4.17 -0.91
CA GLY A 351 -1.24 -3.51 -1.52
C GLY A 351 -0.84 -2.49 -2.58
N ALA A 352 -1.66 -1.46 -2.75
CA ALA A 352 -1.42 -0.29 -3.58
C ALA A 352 -1.77 0.96 -2.76
N THR A 353 -1.23 2.11 -3.12
CA THR A 353 -1.48 3.40 -2.49
C THR A 353 -1.45 4.52 -3.54
N ASP A 354 -1.94 5.70 -3.18
CA ASP A 354 -1.87 6.90 -4.03
C ASP A 354 -0.42 7.33 -4.36
N ALA A 355 0.57 6.93 -3.54
CA ALA A 355 1.98 7.26 -3.73
C ALA A 355 2.53 6.82 -5.10
N HIS A 356 2.02 5.72 -5.66
CA HIS A 356 2.41 5.23 -6.99
C HIS A 356 2.22 6.29 -8.08
N GLN A 357 1.17 7.11 -7.98
CA GLN A 357 0.87 8.13 -8.98
C GLN A 357 1.93 9.25 -9.04
N TYR A 358 2.69 9.45 -7.95
CA TYR A 358 3.71 10.49 -7.87
C TYR A 358 5.10 10.03 -8.33
N GLU A 359 5.32 8.76 -8.63
CA GLU A 359 6.61 8.23 -9.07
C GLU A 359 7.09 8.85 -10.40
N GLN A 360 6.18 9.38 -11.19
CA GLN A 360 6.53 10.14 -12.40
C GLN A 360 7.24 11.48 -12.14
N ILE A 361 7.17 12.01 -10.90
CA ILE A 361 7.76 13.29 -10.48
C ILE A 361 8.59 13.20 -9.19
N CYS A 362 8.72 11.99 -8.63
CA CYS A 362 9.45 11.74 -7.40
C CYS A 362 10.14 10.37 -7.45
N ASP A 363 11.42 10.34 -7.08
CA ASP A 363 12.21 9.11 -6.93
C ASP A 363 12.23 8.55 -5.49
N THR A 364 11.50 9.19 -4.59
CA THR A 364 11.47 8.85 -3.16
C THR A 364 10.03 8.92 -2.63
N CYS A 365 9.20 7.95 -3.05
CA CYS A 365 7.85 7.77 -2.53
C CYS A 365 7.91 6.78 -1.35
N LEU A 366 7.57 7.28 -0.16
CA LEU A 366 7.59 6.54 1.11
C LEU A 366 6.17 6.30 1.58
N ARG A 367 5.91 5.09 2.07
CA ARG A 367 4.63 4.71 2.64
C ARG A 367 4.85 4.38 4.11
N CYS A 368 4.40 5.28 4.98
CA CYS A 368 4.60 5.12 6.42
C CYS A 368 3.70 6.05 7.21
N SER A 369 2.77 5.49 7.95
CA SER A 369 1.94 6.26 8.88
C SER A 369 2.68 6.52 10.19
N PRO A 370 2.74 7.77 10.67
CA PRO A 370 3.34 8.10 11.95
C PRO A 370 2.43 7.84 13.16
N PHE A 371 1.21 7.35 12.95
CA PHE A 371 0.17 7.15 13.98
C PHE A 371 0.23 5.74 14.58
N MET A 372 1.40 5.34 15.06
CA MET A 372 1.68 3.98 15.48
C MET A 372 1.10 3.63 16.86
N ALA A 373 0.58 2.42 16.99
CA ALA A 373 0.15 1.82 18.26
C ALA A 373 0.75 0.42 18.41
N GLU A 374 0.88 -0.01 19.68
CA GLU A 374 1.27 -1.38 20.01
C GLU A 374 0.22 -2.38 19.52
N PRO A 375 0.61 -3.64 19.22
CA PRO A 375 -0.30 -4.65 18.66
C PRO A 375 -1.54 -4.91 19.52
N GLU A 376 -1.40 -4.88 20.84
CA GLU A 376 -2.49 -5.11 21.79
C GLU A 376 -3.53 -3.97 21.79
N GLU A 377 -3.15 -2.81 21.30
CA GLU A 377 -3.95 -1.60 21.25
C GLU A 377 -4.58 -1.37 19.88
N ALA A 378 -4.04 -2.00 18.84
CA ALA A 378 -4.57 -2.00 17.48
C ALA A 378 -5.79 -2.95 17.39
N ALA A 379 -6.85 -2.63 18.11
CA ALA A 379 -7.94 -3.56 18.39
C ALA A 379 -8.92 -3.81 17.24
N SER A 380 -8.86 -3.06 16.12
CA SER A 380 -9.60 -3.36 14.90
C SER A 380 -8.79 -3.02 13.68
N GLY A 381 -8.83 -3.90 12.68
CA GLY A 381 -8.11 -3.68 11.42
C GLY A 381 -8.76 -2.62 10.54
N VAL A 382 -7.95 -2.08 9.64
CA VAL A 382 -8.39 -1.32 8.48
C VAL A 382 -9.51 -2.07 7.75
N HIS A 383 -10.52 -1.37 7.24
CA HIS A 383 -11.72 -1.91 6.57
C HIS A 383 -12.65 -2.74 7.47
N GLY A 384 -12.30 -2.92 8.75
CA GLY A 384 -13.08 -3.72 9.71
C GLY A 384 -14.23 -2.96 10.38
N THR A 385 -15.11 -3.71 11.05
CA THR A 385 -16.12 -3.18 11.97
C THR A 385 -15.44 -2.69 13.26
N ASN A 386 -15.93 -1.60 13.84
CA ASN A 386 -15.32 -0.96 15.02
C ASN A 386 -13.92 -0.40 14.78
N GLU A 387 -13.62 0.04 13.56
CA GLU A 387 -12.42 0.77 13.24
C GLU A 387 -12.25 1.96 14.19
N ARG A 388 -11.07 2.10 14.77
CA ARG A 388 -10.77 3.13 15.74
C ARG A 388 -9.28 3.35 15.91
N ILE A 389 -8.88 4.57 16.24
CA ILE A 389 -7.51 4.93 16.56
C ILE A 389 -7.38 5.34 18.04
N LEU A 390 -6.31 4.93 18.69
CA LEU A 390 -5.97 5.42 20.02
C LEU A 390 -5.70 6.93 20.00
N VAL A 391 -6.35 7.68 20.90
CA VAL A 391 -6.13 9.13 21.03
C VAL A 391 -4.65 9.45 21.24
N ARG A 392 -3.92 8.66 22.04
CA ARG A 392 -2.49 8.90 22.29
C ARG A 392 -1.65 8.64 21.04
N ALA A 393 -1.96 7.61 20.23
CA ALA A 393 -1.28 7.34 18.97
C ALA A 393 -1.52 8.47 17.95
N TYR A 394 -2.77 8.94 17.86
CA TYR A 394 -3.14 10.09 17.02
C TYR A 394 -2.36 11.35 17.41
N LEU A 395 -2.34 11.70 18.70
CA LEU A 395 -1.57 12.86 19.16
C LEU A 395 -0.06 12.70 18.99
N GLN A 396 0.46 11.48 19.11
CA GLN A 396 1.87 11.20 18.88
C GLN A 396 2.22 11.35 17.38
N GLY A 397 1.38 10.83 16.49
CA GLY A 397 1.56 10.99 15.03
C GLY A 397 1.58 12.45 14.60
N ILE A 398 0.69 13.29 15.15
CA ILE A 398 0.74 14.75 14.91
C ILE A 398 2.09 15.34 15.33
N ARG A 399 2.64 14.94 16.48
CA ARG A 399 3.96 15.43 16.94
C ARG A 399 5.08 15.01 16.00
N VAL A 400 5.03 13.78 15.49
CA VAL A 400 5.97 13.29 14.47
C VAL A 400 5.86 14.12 13.20
N LEU A 401 4.64 14.43 12.73
CA LEU A 401 4.43 15.24 11.53
C LEU A 401 4.90 16.69 11.72
N ILE A 402 4.70 17.29 12.91
CA ILE A 402 5.25 18.60 13.23
C ILE A 402 6.79 18.57 13.13
N ASP A 403 7.43 17.60 13.78
CA ASP A 403 8.88 17.45 13.76
C ASP A 403 9.42 17.20 12.33
N LEU A 404 8.73 16.33 11.57
CA LEU A 404 9.08 16.05 10.19
C LEU A 404 9.00 17.31 9.32
N MET A 405 7.89 18.05 9.38
CA MET A 405 7.73 19.29 8.62
C MET A 405 8.72 20.36 9.07
N GLU A 406 9.05 20.42 10.37
CA GLU A 406 10.08 21.34 10.89
C GLU A 406 11.46 21.04 10.30
N HIS A 407 11.86 19.77 10.21
CA HIS A 407 13.15 19.37 9.65
C HIS A 407 13.20 19.34 8.12
N ALA A 408 12.09 19.03 7.48
CA ALA A 408 12.03 18.94 6.02
C ALA A 408 11.81 20.29 5.33
N ASN A 409 11.03 21.18 5.96
CA ASN A 409 10.51 22.38 5.29
C ASN A 409 11.01 23.70 5.88
N LEU A 410 11.55 23.73 7.10
CA LEU A 410 12.10 24.94 7.72
C LEU A 410 13.62 24.95 7.64
#